data_8c28cc4ffbf0766e40570b64b821e35e
#
_entry.id   8c28cc4ffbf0766e40570b64b821e35e
#
_cell.length_a   1.000
_cell.length_b   1.000
_cell.length_c   1.000
_cell.angle_alpha   90.00
_cell.angle_beta   90.00
_cell.angle_gamma   90.00
#
_symmetry.space_group_name_H-M   'P 1'
#
loop_
_entity.id
_entity.type
_entity.pdbx_description
1 polymer ?
#
loop_
_entity_poly.entity_id
_entity_poly.type
_entity_poly.pdbx_seq_one_letter_code
_entity_poly.pdbx_strand_id
1 'polypeptide(L)'
;MSVTLRDISGDNYFQVLELKISPEQEAAKFVSPVVRSLADAWFYREEGITYPKAIYADEDLVGFIMYELDTEEQQVFVWRFLIDQAFQGRGYGRQTIEAVVEMAKQQTQMTKVVADYVDGNEPMKKILLGLGFEETGFDQAINEHIMVYQL
;
A
#
# COMPACT_ATOMS: atom_id res chain seq x y z
N MET A 1 -15.50 5.52 -11.24
CA MET A 1 -14.74 6.36 -10.30
C MET A 1 -13.26 6.00 -10.37
N SER A 2 -12.43 7.01 -10.45
CA SER A 2 -10.98 6.78 -10.50
C SER A 2 -10.34 7.07 -9.14
N VAL A 3 -9.35 6.26 -8.81
CA VAL A 3 -8.53 6.45 -7.62
C VAL A 3 -7.33 7.34 -7.98
N THR A 4 -7.01 8.29 -7.12
CA THR A 4 -5.80 9.10 -7.22
C THR A 4 -5.00 9.02 -5.93
N LEU A 5 -3.67 9.13 -6.06
CA LEU A 5 -2.76 9.19 -4.93
C LEU A 5 -2.29 10.64 -4.77
N ARG A 6 -2.55 11.21 -3.60
CA ARG A 6 -2.24 12.62 -3.33
C ARG A 6 -1.28 12.74 -2.16
N ASP A 7 -0.50 13.80 -2.16
CA ASP A 7 0.40 14.07 -1.04
C ASP A 7 -0.39 14.34 0.24
N ILE A 8 0.21 13.96 1.36
CA ILE A 8 -0.30 14.30 2.67
C ILE A 8 0.21 15.69 3.02
N SER A 9 -0.71 16.59 3.34
CA SER A 9 -0.41 18.01 3.59
C SER A 9 -1.29 18.55 4.71
N GLY A 10 -1.21 19.85 4.96
CA GLY A 10 -2.10 20.51 5.90
C GLY A 10 -3.59 20.39 5.54
N ASP A 11 -3.90 20.11 4.27
CA ASP A 11 -5.29 19.97 3.82
C ASP A 11 -5.95 18.67 4.24
N ASN A 12 -5.16 17.60 4.49
CA ASN A 12 -5.72 16.27 4.73
C ASN A 12 -5.05 15.49 5.88
N TYR A 13 -4.02 16.05 6.51
CA TYR A 13 -3.23 15.34 7.51
C TYR A 13 -4.08 14.72 8.63
N PHE A 14 -4.96 15.50 9.24
CA PHE A 14 -5.75 15.01 10.37
C PHE A 14 -6.74 13.94 9.96
N GLN A 15 -7.34 14.06 8.78
CA GLN A 15 -8.25 13.07 8.25
C GLN A 15 -7.52 11.76 7.92
N VAL A 16 -6.30 11.85 7.40
CA VAL A 16 -5.46 10.67 7.10
C VAL A 16 -5.16 9.89 8.38
N LEU A 17 -4.90 10.58 9.49
CA LEU A 17 -4.64 9.92 10.77
C LEU A 17 -5.84 9.14 11.32
N GLU A 18 -7.05 9.51 10.91
CA GLU A 18 -8.28 8.86 11.35
C GLU A 18 -8.66 7.61 10.54
N LEU A 19 -7.98 7.37 9.42
CA LEU A 19 -8.21 6.17 8.61
C LEU A 19 -7.91 4.92 9.43
N LYS A 20 -8.77 3.92 9.34
CA LYS A 20 -8.59 2.68 10.08
C LYS A 20 -9.30 1.51 9.39
N ILE A 21 -8.71 0.34 9.58
CA ILE A 21 -9.30 -0.93 9.14
C ILE A 21 -10.33 -1.40 10.17
N SER A 22 -11.04 -2.49 9.88
CA SER A 22 -12.03 -3.03 10.80
C SER A 22 -11.37 -3.56 12.09
N PRO A 23 -12.12 -3.66 13.21
CA PRO A 23 -11.57 -4.24 14.45
C PRO A 23 -10.99 -5.63 14.27
N GLU A 24 -11.61 -6.47 13.42
CA GLU A 24 -11.11 -7.81 13.12
C GLU A 24 -9.77 -7.75 12.38
N GLN A 25 -9.64 -6.84 11.43
CA GLN A 25 -8.39 -6.65 10.68
C GLN A 25 -7.28 -6.10 11.58
N GLU A 26 -7.62 -5.18 12.50
CA GLU A 26 -6.67 -4.69 13.49
C GLU A 26 -6.18 -5.82 14.41
N ALA A 27 -7.09 -6.64 14.90
CA ALA A 27 -6.75 -7.77 15.75
C ALA A 27 -5.85 -8.78 15.02
N ALA A 28 -6.07 -8.97 13.73
CA ALA A 28 -5.25 -9.83 12.88
C ALA A 28 -3.94 -9.17 12.44
N LYS A 29 -3.74 -7.89 12.76
CA LYS A 29 -2.52 -7.12 12.44
C LYS A 29 -2.22 -7.06 10.95
N PHE A 30 -3.25 -6.85 10.14
CA PHE A 30 -3.10 -6.79 8.67
C PHE A 30 -2.23 -5.63 8.22
N VAL A 31 -2.29 -4.50 8.92
CA VAL A 31 -1.45 -3.32 8.63
C VAL A 31 -1.28 -2.49 9.89
N SER A 32 -0.14 -1.81 10.00
CA SER A 32 0.11 -0.87 11.11
C SER A 32 -0.79 0.37 10.99
N PRO A 33 -1.15 1.01 12.11
CA PRO A 33 -1.87 2.29 12.07
C PRO A 33 -1.11 3.34 11.27
N VAL A 34 -1.83 4.27 10.66
CA VAL A 34 -1.23 5.33 9.84
C VAL A 34 -0.17 6.11 10.60
N VAL A 35 -0.42 6.43 11.88
CA VAL A 35 0.55 7.18 12.69
C VAL A 35 1.89 6.44 12.78
N ARG A 36 1.91 5.12 12.90
CA ARG A 36 3.14 4.33 12.89
C ARG A 36 3.84 4.41 11.54
N SER A 37 3.07 4.34 10.46
CA SER A 37 3.63 4.42 9.10
C SER A 37 4.29 5.76 8.85
N LEU A 38 3.65 6.85 9.30
CA LEU A 38 4.23 8.19 9.15
C LEU A 38 5.48 8.37 10.03
N ALA A 39 5.50 7.78 11.23
CA ALA A 39 6.69 7.79 12.07
C ALA A 39 7.84 7.03 11.40
N ASP A 40 7.57 5.88 10.80
CA ASP A 40 8.58 5.11 10.06
C ASP A 40 9.09 5.90 8.85
N ALA A 41 8.21 6.57 8.11
CA ALA A 41 8.60 7.41 6.98
C ALA A 41 9.55 8.54 7.42
N TRP A 42 9.25 9.16 8.56
CA TRP A 42 10.12 10.20 9.13
C TRP A 42 11.47 9.62 9.55
N PHE A 43 11.47 8.47 10.20
CA PHE A 43 12.69 7.81 10.66
C PHE A 43 13.64 7.48 9.51
N TYR A 44 13.11 7.00 8.40
CA TYR A 44 13.89 6.62 7.22
C TYR A 44 14.00 7.74 6.16
N ARG A 45 13.64 8.98 6.50
CA ARG A 45 13.58 10.10 5.53
C ARG A 45 14.87 10.38 4.79
N GLU A 46 16.01 10.09 5.41
CA GLU A 46 17.32 10.38 4.80
C GLU A 46 17.63 9.45 3.63
N GLU A 47 17.02 8.28 3.56
CA GLU A 47 17.16 7.38 2.43
C GLU A 47 16.49 7.94 1.18
N GLY A 48 15.47 8.79 1.35
CA GLY A 48 14.82 9.50 0.24
C GLY A 48 13.99 8.62 -0.70
N ILE A 49 13.60 7.42 -0.28
CA ILE A 49 12.90 6.46 -1.15
C ILE A 49 11.46 6.16 -0.72
N THR A 50 11.00 6.68 0.42
CA THR A 50 9.70 6.36 1.01
C THR A 50 8.68 7.45 0.71
N TYR A 51 7.53 7.06 0.18
CA TYR A 51 6.47 7.96 -0.29
C TYR A 51 5.14 7.60 0.36
N PRO A 52 4.75 8.28 1.47
CA PRO A 52 3.40 8.15 2.02
C PRO A 52 2.41 8.96 1.19
N LYS A 53 1.28 8.37 0.86
CA LYS A 53 0.25 9.00 0.02
C LYS A 53 -1.15 8.75 0.58
N ALA A 54 -2.00 9.75 0.42
CA ALA A 54 -3.43 9.62 0.67
C ALA A 54 -4.12 9.08 -0.58
N ILE A 55 -5.04 8.15 -0.41
CA ILE A 55 -5.80 7.56 -1.52
C ILE A 55 -7.16 8.25 -1.57
N TYR A 56 -7.50 8.80 -2.73
CA TYR A 56 -8.78 9.45 -2.98
C TYR A 56 -9.55 8.70 -4.05
N ALA A 57 -10.87 8.56 -3.83
CA ALA A 57 -11.83 8.18 -4.86
C ALA A 57 -12.63 9.44 -5.17
N ASP A 58 -12.36 10.05 -6.31
CA ASP A 58 -12.81 11.41 -6.65
C ASP A 58 -12.35 12.38 -5.55
N GLU A 59 -13.25 13.00 -4.78
CA GLU A 59 -12.90 13.92 -3.70
C GLU A 59 -12.95 13.28 -2.31
N ASP A 60 -13.27 11.99 -2.21
CA ASP A 60 -13.35 11.28 -0.93
C ASP A 60 -12.02 10.65 -0.56
N LEU A 61 -11.53 10.94 0.64
CA LEU A 61 -10.36 10.28 1.20
C LEU A 61 -10.80 8.87 1.64
N VAL A 62 -10.23 7.84 1.00
CA VAL A 62 -10.67 6.45 1.21
C VAL A 62 -9.59 5.55 1.80
N GLY A 63 -8.34 5.97 1.79
CA GLY A 63 -7.27 5.11 2.28
C GLY A 63 -5.90 5.77 2.31
N PHE A 64 -4.91 4.93 2.62
CA PHE A 64 -3.52 5.33 2.76
C PHE A 64 -2.63 4.27 2.13
N ILE A 65 -1.58 4.70 1.45
CA ILE A 65 -0.55 3.82 0.94
C ILE A 65 0.82 4.45 1.17
N MET A 66 1.79 3.62 1.49
CA MET A 66 3.19 4.03 1.58
C MET A 66 4.03 3.05 0.79
N TYR A 67 4.77 3.56 -0.18
CA TYR A 67 5.61 2.71 -1.02
C TYR A 67 7.03 3.26 -1.06
N GLU A 68 7.96 2.39 -1.43
CA GLU A 68 9.36 2.74 -1.62
C GLU A 68 9.74 2.59 -3.10
N LEU A 69 10.55 3.51 -3.58
CA LEU A 69 11.22 3.39 -4.88
C LEU A 69 12.64 2.91 -4.61
N ASP A 70 12.82 1.59 -4.57
CA ASP A 70 14.07 0.94 -4.22
C ASP A 70 14.91 0.72 -5.47
N THR A 71 15.89 1.58 -5.69
CA THR A 71 16.74 1.50 -6.87
C THR A 71 17.78 0.38 -6.78
N GLU A 72 18.17 -0.03 -5.59
CA GLU A 72 19.13 -1.15 -5.41
C GLU A 72 18.51 -2.47 -5.83
N GLU A 73 17.29 -2.74 -5.39
CA GLU A 73 16.53 -3.95 -5.76
C GLU A 73 15.74 -3.77 -7.05
N GLN A 74 15.73 -2.57 -7.62
CA GLN A 74 14.99 -2.20 -8.83
C GLN A 74 13.50 -2.54 -8.71
N GLN A 75 12.92 -2.21 -7.56
CA GLN A 75 11.53 -2.53 -7.26
C GLN A 75 10.77 -1.34 -6.68
N VAL A 76 9.47 -1.29 -6.95
CA VAL A 76 8.53 -0.50 -6.19
C VAL A 76 7.97 -1.42 -5.12
N PHE A 77 8.21 -1.10 -3.85
CA PHE A 77 7.75 -1.92 -2.73
C PHE A 77 6.58 -1.24 -2.04
N VAL A 78 5.42 -1.91 -2.00
CA VAL A 78 4.25 -1.44 -1.24
C VAL A 78 4.47 -1.85 0.21
N TRP A 79 4.89 -0.89 1.04
CA TRP A 79 5.22 -1.15 2.44
C TRP A 79 3.99 -1.17 3.34
N ARG A 80 3.10 -0.21 3.19
CA ARG A 80 1.86 -0.11 3.98
C ARG A 80 0.70 0.27 3.06
N PHE A 81 -0.45 -0.34 3.28
CA PHE A 81 -1.61 -0.09 2.43
C PHE A 81 -2.88 -0.45 3.18
N LEU A 82 -3.81 0.49 3.23
CA LEU A 82 -5.14 0.23 3.77
C LEU A 82 -6.21 1.05 3.04
N ILE A 83 -7.39 0.47 2.97
CA ILE A 83 -8.63 1.19 2.64
C ILE A 83 -9.43 1.29 3.94
N ASP A 84 -9.91 2.48 4.26
CA ASP A 84 -10.71 2.71 5.45
C ASP A 84 -11.91 1.76 5.47
N GLN A 85 -12.25 1.25 6.66
CA GLN A 85 -13.32 0.27 6.81
C GLN A 85 -14.65 0.72 6.19
N ALA A 86 -14.93 2.02 6.19
CA ALA A 86 -16.16 2.57 5.63
C ALA A 86 -16.21 2.49 4.10
N PHE A 87 -15.08 2.28 3.44
CA PHE A 87 -14.97 2.29 1.98
C PHE A 87 -14.53 0.95 1.38
N GLN A 88 -14.32 -0.07 2.20
CA GLN A 88 -13.94 -1.40 1.72
C GLN A 88 -15.08 -2.05 0.92
N GLY A 89 -14.71 -2.98 0.04
CA GLY A 89 -15.67 -3.72 -0.77
C GLY A 89 -16.19 -2.97 -2.01
N ARG A 90 -15.58 -1.86 -2.38
CA ARG A 90 -15.99 -1.03 -3.52
C ARG A 90 -15.00 -1.05 -4.69
N GLY A 91 -13.95 -1.85 -4.60
CA GLY A 91 -12.93 -1.96 -5.65
C GLY A 91 -11.80 -0.94 -5.55
N TYR A 92 -11.77 -0.09 -4.54
CA TYR A 92 -10.73 0.93 -4.41
C TYR A 92 -9.34 0.35 -4.16
N GLY A 93 -9.27 -0.75 -3.42
CA GLY A 93 -8.00 -1.41 -3.17
C GLY A 93 -7.35 -1.91 -4.45
N ARG A 94 -8.14 -2.57 -5.31
CA ARG A 94 -7.67 -3.04 -6.60
C ARG A 94 -7.20 -1.87 -7.48
N GLN A 95 -8.02 -0.83 -7.58
CA GLN A 95 -7.67 0.35 -8.38
C GLN A 95 -6.38 1.02 -7.88
N THR A 96 -6.16 1.04 -6.57
CA THR A 96 -4.94 1.60 -5.99
C THR A 96 -3.71 0.82 -6.41
N ILE A 97 -3.75 -0.50 -6.30
CA ILE A 97 -2.60 -1.33 -6.71
C ILE A 97 -2.38 -1.24 -8.24
N GLU A 98 -3.45 -1.18 -9.03
CA GLU A 98 -3.34 -0.92 -10.46
C GLU A 98 -2.60 0.40 -10.73
N ALA A 99 -2.94 1.45 -10.00
CA ALA A 99 -2.28 2.75 -10.14
C ALA A 99 -0.80 2.68 -9.79
N VAL A 100 -0.44 1.91 -8.76
CA VAL A 100 0.97 1.69 -8.39
C VAL A 100 1.72 0.96 -9.49
N VAL A 101 1.12 -0.08 -10.07
CA VAL A 101 1.74 -0.83 -11.17
C VAL A 101 1.95 0.10 -12.39
N GLU A 102 0.94 0.90 -12.75
CA GLU A 102 1.08 1.83 -13.86
C GLU A 102 2.14 2.90 -13.60
N MET A 103 2.22 3.41 -12.38
CA MET A 103 3.28 4.34 -11.99
C MET A 103 4.66 3.67 -12.09
N ALA A 104 4.77 2.43 -11.64
CA ALA A 104 6.02 1.67 -11.69
C ALA A 104 6.50 1.48 -13.13
N LYS A 105 5.59 1.24 -14.07
CA LYS A 105 5.92 1.11 -15.49
C LYS A 105 6.55 2.37 -16.07
N GLN A 106 6.28 3.53 -15.48
CA GLN A 106 6.86 4.80 -15.92
C GLN A 106 8.26 5.03 -15.32
N GLN A 107 8.67 4.22 -14.36
CA GLN A 107 9.99 4.32 -13.72
C GLN A 107 10.98 3.45 -14.48
N THR A 108 11.91 4.08 -15.22
CA THR A 108 12.81 3.38 -16.13
C THR A 108 13.73 2.36 -15.45
N GLN A 109 13.98 2.52 -14.14
CA GLN A 109 14.89 1.67 -13.38
C GLN A 109 14.19 0.51 -12.67
N MET A 110 12.87 0.49 -12.65
CA MET A 110 12.12 -0.52 -11.92
C MET A 110 11.82 -1.73 -12.80
N THR A 111 11.99 -2.92 -12.25
CA THR A 111 11.73 -4.18 -12.97
C THR A 111 10.54 -4.95 -12.39
N LYS A 112 10.10 -4.60 -11.19
CA LYS A 112 9.01 -5.32 -10.52
C LYS A 112 8.31 -4.44 -9.49
N VAL A 113 7.09 -4.84 -9.13
CA VAL A 113 6.37 -4.33 -7.97
C VAL A 113 6.27 -5.47 -6.95
N VAL A 114 6.63 -5.18 -5.71
CA VAL A 114 6.53 -6.14 -4.61
C VAL A 114 5.47 -5.64 -3.64
N ALA A 115 4.54 -6.51 -3.27
CA ALA A 115 3.51 -6.21 -2.27
C ALA A 115 3.28 -7.44 -1.42
N ASP A 116 3.56 -7.33 -0.12
CA ASP A 116 3.38 -8.44 0.79
C ASP A 116 2.01 -8.33 1.48
N TYR A 117 1.48 -9.45 1.95
CA TYR A 117 0.27 -9.43 2.76
C TYR A 117 0.39 -10.42 3.92
N VAL A 118 -0.21 -10.04 5.06
CA VAL A 118 -0.25 -10.89 6.26
C VAL A 118 -1.11 -12.11 5.97
N ASP A 119 -0.64 -13.29 6.39
CA ASP A 119 -1.39 -14.53 6.22
C ASP A 119 -2.80 -14.38 6.81
N GLY A 120 -3.80 -14.76 6.04
CA GLY A 120 -5.21 -14.58 6.40
C GLY A 120 -5.87 -13.33 5.83
N ASN A 121 -5.10 -12.41 5.28
CA ASN A 121 -5.65 -11.22 4.62
C ASN A 121 -6.17 -11.59 3.23
N GLU A 122 -7.33 -12.24 3.18
CA GLU A 122 -7.93 -12.72 1.94
C GLU A 122 -8.29 -11.62 0.94
N PRO A 123 -8.81 -10.46 1.36
CA PRO A 123 -9.08 -9.38 0.40
C PRO A 123 -7.83 -8.95 -0.35
N MET A 124 -6.69 -8.78 0.33
CA MET A 124 -5.44 -8.39 -0.30
C MET A 124 -4.92 -9.48 -1.22
N LYS A 125 -4.97 -10.74 -0.78
CA LYS A 125 -4.59 -11.89 -1.60
C LYS A 125 -5.34 -11.89 -2.93
N LYS A 126 -6.65 -11.70 -2.90
CA LYS A 126 -7.50 -11.68 -4.11
C LYS A 126 -7.13 -10.55 -5.05
N ILE A 127 -6.86 -9.36 -4.50
CA ILE A 127 -6.44 -8.21 -5.30
C ILE A 127 -5.14 -8.54 -6.04
N LEU A 128 -4.13 -9.00 -5.32
CA LEU A 128 -2.81 -9.24 -5.89
C LEU A 128 -2.85 -10.36 -6.94
N LEU A 129 -3.46 -11.50 -6.62
CA LEU A 129 -3.60 -12.60 -7.59
C LEU A 129 -4.40 -12.17 -8.82
N GLY A 130 -5.48 -11.43 -8.62
CA GLY A 130 -6.33 -10.95 -9.71
C GLY A 130 -5.63 -9.98 -10.65
N LEU A 131 -4.61 -9.29 -10.19
CA LEU A 131 -3.81 -8.35 -11.00
C LEU A 131 -2.61 -9.02 -11.67
N GLY A 132 -2.31 -10.27 -11.33
CA GLY A 132 -1.22 -11.01 -11.93
C GLY A 132 0.05 -11.08 -11.08
N PHE A 133 -0.02 -10.71 -9.82
CA PHE A 133 1.09 -10.94 -8.88
C PHE A 133 1.22 -12.44 -8.62
N GLU A 134 2.45 -12.88 -8.42
CA GLU A 134 2.75 -14.28 -8.09
C GLU A 134 3.46 -14.35 -6.73
N GLU A 135 3.12 -15.36 -5.94
CA GLU A 135 3.79 -15.58 -4.66
C GLU A 135 5.19 -16.15 -4.90
N THR A 136 6.21 -15.49 -4.32
CA THR A 136 7.60 -15.92 -4.44
C THR A 136 8.19 -16.44 -3.14
N GLY A 137 7.50 -16.23 -2.01
CA GLY A 137 7.97 -16.70 -0.72
C GLY A 137 7.03 -16.34 0.42
N PHE A 138 7.44 -16.76 1.61
CA PHE A 138 6.71 -16.47 2.85
C PHE A 138 7.72 -16.16 3.94
N ASP A 139 7.57 -15.01 4.59
CA ASP A 139 8.43 -14.57 5.68
C ASP A 139 7.76 -14.93 7.02
N GLN A 140 8.26 -15.98 7.67
CA GLN A 140 7.71 -16.46 8.94
C GLN A 140 7.87 -15.45 10.08
N ALA A 141 8.92 -14.65 10.05
CA ALA A 141 9.20 -13.68 11.11
C ALA A 141 8.11 -12.63 11.23
N ILE A 142 7.52 -12.22 10.11
CA ILE A 142 6.46 -11.21 10.05
C ILE A 142 5.12 -11.79 9.57
N ASN A 143 5.06 -13.10 9.32
CA ASN A 143 3.84 -13.79 8.90
C ASN A 143 3.24 -13.21 7.61
N GLU A 144 4.09 -12.91 6.63
CA GLU A 144 3.66 -12.30 5.37
C GLU A 144 4.05 -13.14 4.15
N HIS A 145 3.13 -13.20 3.19
CA HIS A 145 3.37 -13.75 1.86
C HIS A 145 3.98 -12.68 0.98
N ILE A 146 5.03 -13.04 0.25
CA ILE A 146 5.74 -12.12 -0.64
C ILE A 146 5.20 -12.28 -2.05
N MET A 147 4.65 -11.20 -2.61
CA MET A 147 4.00 -11.21 -3.92
C MET A 147 4.73 -10.27 -4.87
N VAL A 148 4.96 -10.72 -6.10
CA VAL A 148 5.73 -9.98 -7.09
C VAL A 148 4.98 -9.89 -8.42
N TYR A 149 4.99 -8.69 -8.99
CA TYR A 149 4.50 -8.42 -10.34
C TYR A 149 5.70 -7.99 -11.20
N GLN A 150 5.95 -8.70 -12.29
CA GLN A 150 7.04 -8.35 -13.23
C GLN A 150 6.55 -7.26 -14.19
N LEU A 151 7.32 -6.19 -14.28
CA LEU A 151 7.01 -5.06 -15.19
C LEU A 151 7.43 -5.34 -16.63
#